data_54ce042dbb6f7586712551b1d0097023
#
_entry.id   54ce042dbb6f7586712551b1d0097023
#
_cell.length_a   1.000
_cell.length_b   1.000
_cell.length_c   1.000
_cell.angle_alpha   90.00
_cell.angle_beta   90.00
_cell.angle_gamma   90.00
#
_symmetry.space_group_name_H-M   'P 1'
#
loop_
_entity.id
_entity.type
_entity.pdbx_description
1 polymer ?
#
loop_
_entity_poly.entity_id
_entity_poly.type
_entity_poly.pdbx_seq_one_letter_code
_entity_poly.pdbx_strand_id
1 'polypeptide(L)'
;MPSRSIERFGLTLLLSLWLNAAASAESIKILVQSSPLAGSQYYGAKRLRSEIRVGDRLTLTREADNRHDRNAVRVDWNGEKLGYVPRAENRAVAQALDAGESLEARVSVLRDDPDPWRRIEFEIFLIL
;
A
#
# COMPACT_ATOMS: atom_id res chain seq x y z
N MET A 1 -40.99 46.15 -2.58
CA MET A 1 -41.29 44.90 -1.88
C MET A 1 -40.07 43.97 -1.90
N PRO A 2 -39.20 44.09 -0.93
CA PRO A 2 -37.91 43.44 -0.98
C PRO A 2 -37.86 42.02 -0.40
N SER A 3 -38.96 41.37 -0.04
CA SER A 3 -38.97 40.11 0.67
C SER A 3 -38.88 38.86 -0.20
N ARG A 4 -38.85 39.00 -1.54
CA ARG A 4 -38.85 37.83 -2.47
C ARG A 4 -37.46 37.37 -2.90
N SER A 5 -36.39 38.11 -2.59
CA SER A 5 -35.05 37.77 -3.05
C SER A 5 -34.24 36.90 -2.05
N ILE A 6 -34.69 36.79 -0.82
CA ILE A 6 -33.96 36.06 0.26
C ILE A 6 -34.21 34.54 0.21
N GLU A 7 -35.36 34.11 -0.31
CA GLU A 7 -35.72 32.69 -0.37
C GLU A 7 -34.95 31.87 -1.44
N ARG A 8 -34.37 32.56 -2.45
CA ARG A 8 -33.65 31.90 -3.54
C ARG A 8 -32.21 31.49 -3.17
N PHE A 9 -31.61 32.10 -2.16
CA PHE A 9 -30.24 31.80 -1.73
C PHE A 9 -30.14 30.54 -0.87
N GLY A 10 -31.18 30.19 -0.10
CA GLY A 10 -31.20 28.99 0.75
C GLY A 10 -31.23 27.66 -0.03
N LEU A 11 -31.88 27.62 -1.17
CA LEU A 11 -32.01 26.44 -2.02
C LEU A 11 -30.71 26.10 -2.75
N THR A 12 -29.90 27.10 -3.13
CA THR A 12 -28.63 26.88 -3.82
C THR A 12 -27.55 26.31 -2.89
N LEU A 13 -27.55 26.71 -1.63
CA LEU A 13 -26.63 26.19 -0.62
C LEU A 13 -26.91 24.72 -0.24
N LEU A 14 -28.18 24.31 -0.20
CA LEU A 14 -28.57 22.93 0.07
C LEU A 14 -28.17 21.97 -1.06
N LEU A 15 -28.22 22.38 -2.32
CA LEU A 15 -27.81 21.60 -3.48
C LEU A 15 -26.30 21.36 -3.51
N SER A 16 -25.48 22.32 -3.09
CA SER A 16 -24.02 22.17 -3.06
C SER A 16 -23.54 21.22 -1.95
N LEU A 17 -24.25 21.11 -0.84
CA LEU A 17 -23.98 20.15 0.24
C LEU A 17 -24.26 18.70 -0.16
N TRP A 18 -25.28 18.48 -0.99
CA TRP A 18 -25.62 17.14 -1.51
C TRP A 18 -24.58 16.61 -2.50
N LEU A 19 -24.00 17.45 -3.33
CA LEU A 19 -22.95 17.07 -4.28
C LEU A 19 -21.66 16.64 -3.60
N ASN A 20 -21.31 17.21 -2.45
CA ASN A 20 -20.13 16.81 -1.67
C ASN A 20 -20.30 15.45 -0.95
N ALA A 21 -21.51 15.06 -0.57
CA ALA A 21 -21.77 13.79 0.10
C ALA A 21 -21.68 12.58 -0.84
N ALA A 22 -21.79 12.78 -2.17
CA ALA A 22 -21.75 11.71 -3.17
C ALA A 22 -20.35 11.34 -3.66
N ALA A 23 -19.28 12.03 -3.19
CA ALA A 23 -17.92 11.91 -3.74
C ALA A 23 -17.04 10.88 -3.04
N SER A 24 -17.48 10.15 -2.01
CA SER A 24 -16.68 9.14 -1.30
C SER A 24 -17.04 7.73 -1.77
N ALA A 25 -16.31 7.24 -2.77
CA ALA A 25 -16.38 5.84 -3.17
C ALA A 25 -15.29 5.05 -2.44
N GLU A 26 -15.66 4.00 -1.71
CA GLU A 26 -14.73 3.07 -1.09
C GLU A 26 -14.23 2.05 -2.11
N SER A 27 -12.91 1.82 -2.12
CA SER A 27 -12.29 0.79 -2.95
C SER A 27 -12.44 -0.58 -2.28
N ILE A 28 -12.65 -1.61 -3.07
CA ILE A 28 -12.60 -3.00 -2.60
C ILE A 28 -11.16 -3.46 -2.61
N LYS A 29 -10.68 -4.02 -1.50
CA LYS A 29 -9.35 -4.58 -1.34
C LYS A 29 -9.45 -6.08 -1.07
N ILE A 30 -8.79 -6.87 -1.89
CA ILE A 30 -8.75 -8.33 -1.74
C ILE A 30 -7.35 -8.73 -1.30
N LEU A 31 -7.24 -9.40 -0.15
CA LEU A 31 -5.98 -9.98 0.29
C LEU A 31 -5.58 -11.11 -0.66
N VAL A 32 -4.43 -10.98 -1.32
CA VAL A 32 -3.94 -11.97 -2.27
C VAL A 32 -2.70 -12.72 -1.78
N GLN A 33 -1.94 -12.15 -0.87
CA GLN A 33 -0.71 -12.77 -0.36
C GLN A 33 -0.29 -12.18 0.99
N SER A 34 0.24 -13.03 1.87
CA SER A 34 0.96 -12.65 3.08
C SER A 34 2.37 -13.21 2.98
N SER A 35 3.37 -12.37 3.25
CA SER A 35 4.77 -12.74 3.06
C SER A 35 5.66 -12.22 4.17
N PRO A 36 6.72 -12.95 4.53
CA PRO A 36 7.82 -12.35 5.27
C PRO A 36 8.61 -11.40 4.35
N LEU A 37 9.28 -10.43 4.92
CA LEU A 37 10.17 -9.55 4.18
C LEU A 37 11.55 -10.22 4.01
N ALA A 38 11.98 -10.44 2.77
CA ALA A 38 13.27 -11.02 2.46
C ALA A 38 14.37 -9.96 2.44
N GLY A 39 15.56 -10.30 2.94
CA GLY A 39 16.75 -9.46 2.85
C GLY A 39 16.77 -8.26 3.79
N SER A 40 15.91 -8.20 4.78
CA SER A 40 15.78 -7.06 5.69
C SER A 40 17.08 -6.73 6.44
N GLN A 41 17.95 -7.70 6.67
CA GLN A 41 19.25 -7.52 7.33
C GLN A 41 20.27 -6.72 6.49
N TYR A 42 20.05 -6.60 5.17
CA TYR A 42 20.99 -5.94 4.26
C TYR A 42 20.63 -4.49 3.93
N TYR A 43 19.44 -4.04 4.30
CA TYR A 43 18.91 -2.72 3.90
C TYR A 43 18.47 -1.90 5.12
N GLY A 44 17.66 -0.89 4.90
CA GLY A 44 17.26 0.08 5.92
C GLY A 44 16.35 -0.44 7.04
N ALA A 45 15.85 -1.67 6.96
CA ALA A 45 14.84 -2.18 7.90
C ALA A 45 15.30 -2.14 9.37
N LYS A 46 16.55 -2.49 9.65
CA LYS A 46 17.09 -2.48 11.01
C LYS A 46 17.14 -1.05 11.58
N ARG A 47 17.61 -0.09 10.78
CA ARG A 47 17.71 1.32 11.18
C ARG A 47 16.33 1.95 11.39
N LEU A 48 15.36 1.59 10.55
CA LEU A 48 14.03 2.16 10.53
C LEU A 48 13.04 1.43 11.44
N ARG A 49 13.46 0.34 12.07
CA ARG A 49 12.59 -0.56 12.84
C ARG A 49 11.76 0.15 13.90
N SER A 50 12.33 1.14 14.58
CA SER A 50 11.64 1.91 15.62
C SER A 50 10.55 2.84 15.06
N GLU A 51 10.62 3.18 13.77
CA GLU A 51 9.69 4.10 13.12
C GLU A 51 8.55 3.37 12.40
N ILE A 52 8.80 2.15 11.93
CA ILE A 52 7.81 1.33 11.22
C ILE A 52 6.73 0.85 12.18
N ARG A 53 5.46 0.89 11.74
CA ARG A 53 4.29 0.44 12.49
C ARG A 53 3.48 -0.57 11.70
N VAL A 54 2.81 -1.48 12.39
CA VAL A 54 1.78 -2.35 11.78
C VAL A 54 0.72 -1.46 11.13
N GLY A 55 0.33 -1.81 9.91
CA GLY A 55 -0.62 -1.04 9.10
C GLY A 55 0.04 -0.02 8.19
N ASP A 56 1.33 0.25 8.34
CA ASP A 56 2.05 1.17 7.46
C ASP A 56 2.04 0.67 6.01
N ARG A 57 1.85 1.61 5.08
CA ARG A 57 1.90 1.33 3.65
C ARG A 57 3.33 1.04 3.21
N LEU A 58 3.47 0.00 2.39
CA LEU A 58 4.71 -0.35 1.70
C LEU A 58 4.50 -0.15 0.20
N THR A 59 5.56 0.24 -0.49
CA THR A 59 5.57 0.37 -1.95
C THR A 59 6.23 -0.84 -2.56
N LEU A 60 5.56 -1.46 -3.53
CA LEU A 60 6.08 -2.58 -4.31
C LEU A 60 6.60 -2.04 -5.65
N THR A 61 7.86 -2.31 -5.95
CA THR A 61 8.51 -1.88 -7.20
C THR A 61 9.06 -3.07 -7.94
N ARG A 62 8.64 -3.23 -9.19
CA ARG A 62 9.11 -4.26 -10.09
C ARG A 62 10.54 -3.99 -10.53
N GLU A 63 11.43 -4.96 -10.34
CA GLU A 63 12.83 -4.91 -10.82
C GLU A 63 13.06 -6.00 -11.87
N ALA A 64 12.54 -5.80 -13.07
CA ALA A 64 12.66 -6.77 -14.17
C ALA A 64 14.09 -6.98 -14.66
N ASP A 65 14.97 -6.01 -14.44
CA ASP A 65 16.39 -6.02 -14.78
C ASP A 65 17.30 -6.54 -13.65
N ASN A 66 16.73 -7.03 -12.56
CA ASN A 66 17.50 -7.58 -11.45
C ASN A 66 18.30 -8.80 -11.91
N ARG A 67 19.63 -8.77 -11.73
CA ARG A 67 20.55 -9.81 -12.21
C ARG A 67 20.38 -11.15 -11.49
N HIS A 68 19.89 -11.13 -10.27
CA HIS A 68 19.77 -12.30 -9.42
C HIS A 68 18.39 -12.95 -9.51
N ASP A 69 17.38 -12.17 -9.89
CA ASP A 69 16.00 -12.64 -9.92
C ASP A 69 15.16 -11.76 -10.87
N ARG A 70 14.79 -12.30 -12.03
CA ARG A 70 13.97 -11.55 -12.99
C ARG A 70 12.54 -11.29 -12.50
N ASN A 71 12.09 -11.99 -11.48
CA ASN A 71 10.79 -11.75 -10.83
C ASN A 71 10.90 -10.87 -9.59
N ALA A 72 12.03 -10.20 -9.38
CA ALA A 72 12.24 -9.39 -8.19
C ALA A 72 11.20 -8.29 -8.05
N VAL A 73 10.66 -8.19 -6.84
CA VAL A 73 9.76 -7.12 -6.41
C VAL A 73 10.33 -6.52 -5.14
N ARG A 74 10.80 -5.28 -5.26
CA ARG A 74 11.37 -4.52 -4.15
C ARG A 74 10.27 -3.98 -3.25
N VAL A 75 10.52 -3.97 -1.95
CA VAL A 75 9.63 -3.44 -0.92
C VAL A 75 10.29 -2.23 -0.27
N ASP A 76 9.62 -1.08 -0.36
CA ASP A 76 10.07 0.19 0.23
C ASP A 76 9.07 0.69 1.27
N TRP A 77 9.60 1.42 2.26
CA TRP A 77 8.83 2.17 3.25
C TRP A 77 9.29 3.63 3.21
N ASN A 78 8.38 4.57 2.97
CA ASN A 78 8.69 6.00 2.87
C ASN A 78 9.90 6.32 1.97
N GLY A 79 10.01 5.64 0.83
CA GLY A 79 11.11 5.81 -0.12
C GLY A 79 12.40 5.07 0.24
N GLU A 80 12.45 4.40 1.39
CA GLU A 80 13.60 3.62 1.84
C GLU A 80 13.42 2.15 1.53
N LYS A 81 14.41 1.55 0.89
CA LYS A 81 14.41 0.12 0.59
C LYS A 81 14.50 -0.71 1.89
N LEU A 82 13.53 -1.58 2.10
CA LEU A 82 13.52 -2.52 3.23
C LEU A 82 13.99 -3.91 2.85
N GLY A 83 13.69 -4.36 1.65
CA GLY A 83 13.98 -5.69 1.18
C GLY A 83 13.18 -6.06 -0.06
N TYR A 84 12.77 -7.32 -0.13
CA TYR A 84 12.07 -7.89 -1.27
C TYR A 84 10.93 -8.81 -0.84
N VAL A 85 9.98 -9.00 -1.75
CA VAL A 85 9.07 -10.15 -1.68
C VAL A 85 9.93 -11.42 -1.82
N PRO A 86 9.75 -12.44 -0.98
CA PRO A 86 10.57 -13.65 -1.06
C PRO A 86 10.57 -14.27 -2.45
N ARG A 87 11.74 -14.69 -2.91
CA ARG A 87 11.93 -15.25 -4.25
C ARG A 87 11.02 -16.45 -4.53
N ALA A 88 10.78 -17.28 -3.52
CA ALA A 88 9.94 -18.46 -3.67
C ALA A 88 8.46 -18.15 -3.94
N GLU A 89 8.01 -16.92 -3.69
CA GLU A 89 6.59 -16.54 -3.77
C GLU A 89 6.36 -15.19 -4.47
N ASN A 90 7.34 -14.70 -5.24
CA ASN A 90 7.22 -13.38 -5.88
C ASN A 90 6.64 -13.43 -7.30
N ARG A 91 6.55 -14.60 -7.92
CA ARG A 91 6.15 -14.72 -9.33
C ARG A 91 4.77 -14.14 -9.62
N ALA A 92 3.77 -14.48 -8.81
CA ALA A 92 2.41 -14.00 -8.99
C ALA A 92 2.34 -12.46 -8.81
N VAL A 93 3.06 -11.93 -7.84
CA VAL A 93 3.14 -10.48 -7.60
C VAL A 93 3.81 -9.77 -8.77
N ALA A 94 4.93 -10.30 -9.26
CA ALA A 94 5.63 -9.76 -10.43
C ALA A 94 4.73 -9.75 -11.67
N GLN A 95 4.01 -10.83 -11.93
CA GLN A 95 3.07 -10.93 -13.06
C GLN A 95 1.92 -9.93 -12.94
N ALA A 96 1.36 -9.76 -11.75
CA ALA A 96 0.30 -8.79 -11.51
C ALA A 96 0.77 -7.35 -11.76
N LEU A 97 1.94 -6.99 -11.28
CA LEU A 97 2.54 -5.67 -11.54
C LEU A 97 2.82 -5.47 -13.03
N ASP A 98 3.36 -6.47 -13.73
CA ASP A 98 3.63 -6.43 -15.17
C ASP A 98 2.34 -6.28 -15.99
N ALA A 99 1.23 -6.85 -15.51
CA ALA A 99 -0.09 -6.71 -16.13
C ALA A 99 -0.76 -5.37 -15.84
N GLY A 100 -0.14 -4.50 -15.03
CA GLY A 100 -0.70 -3.20 -14.68
C GLY A 100 -1.78 -3.26 -13.60
N GLU A 101 -1.88 -4.36 -12.86
CA GLU A 101 -2.83 -4.47 -11.75
C GLU A 101 -2.44 -3.56 -10.59
N SER A 102 -3.44 -3.01 -9.91
CA SER A 102 -3.25 -2.14 -8.76
C SER A 102 -3.08 -2.98 -7.51
N LEU A 103 -1.86 -2.98 -6.95
CA LEU A 103 -1.52 -3.68 -5.71
C LEU A 103 -1.19 -2.67 -4.62
N GLU A 104 -1.58 -3.00 -3.40
CA GLU A 104 -1.23 -2.25 -2.18
C GLU A 104 -0.64 -3.21 -1.17
N ALA A 105 0.44 -2.80 -0.52
CA ALA A 105 1.08 -3.60 0.52
C ALA A 105 1.07 -2.85 1.86
N ARG A 106 0.93 -3.60 2.96
CA ARG A 106 0.95 -3.06 4.31
C ARG A 106 1.69 -3.99 5.27
N VAL A 107 2.40 -3.40 6.22
CA VAL A 107 3.01 -4.13 7.32
C VAL A 107 1.91 -4.81 8.14
N SER A 108 2.01 -6.12 8.31
CA SER A 108 1.04 -6.90 9.09
C SER A 108 1.58 -7.32 10.45
N VAL A 109 2.88 -7.65 10.53
CA VAL A 109 3.51 -8.13 11.77
C VAL A 109 4.89 -7.52 11.92
N LEU A 110 5.20 -7.11 13.15
CA LEU A 110 6.53 -6.67 13.57
C LEU A 110 6.94 -7.47 14.79
N ARG A 111 8.13 -8.08 14.75
CA ARG A 111 8.70 -8.85 15.86
C ARG A 111 10.11 -8.39 16.16
N ASP A 112 10.48 -8.45 17.42
CA ASP A 112 11.87 -8.33 17.86
C ASP A 112 12.46 -9.74 17.96
N ASP A 113 12.86 -10.28 16.80
CA ASP A 113 13.33 -11.66 16.65
C ASP A 113 14.78 -11.65 16.13
N PRO A 114 15.69 -12.48 16.65
CA PRO A 114 17.05 -12.60 16.12
C PRO A 114 17.08 -13.12 14.67
N ASP A 115 16.09 -13.88 14.24
CA ASP A 115 15.95 -14.34 12.86
C ASP A 115 15.35 -13.22 11.97
N PRO A 116 16.12 -12.69 10.99
CA PRO A 116 15.64 -11.63 10.12
C PRO A 116 14.35 -11.97 9.37
N TRP A 117 14.13 -13.23 9.02
CA TRP A 117 12.93 -13.70 8.30
C TRP A 117 11.65 -13.58 9.12
N ARG A 118 11.76 -13.48 10.44
CA ARG A 118 10.64 -13.42 11.36
C ARG A 118 10.30 -12.01 11.83
N ARG A 119 11.13 -11.03 11.50
CA ARG A 119 11.01 -9.66 12.03
C ARG A 119 9.86 -8.88 11.45
N ILE A 120 9.67 -8.95 10.13
CA ILE A 120 8.66 -8.16 9.42
C ILE A 120 7.88 -9.09 8.49
N GLU A 121 6.57 -9.04 8.61
CA GLU A 121 5.64 -9.64 7.65
C GLU A 121 4.75 -8.55 7.07
N PHE A 122 4.30 -8.75 5.85
CA PHE A 122 3.40 -7.82 5.17
C PHE A 122 2.35 -8.54 4.36
N GLU A 123 1.27 -7.83 4.08
CA GLU A 123 0.15 -8.30 3.28
C GLU A 123 0.06 -7.52 1.99
N ILE A 124 -0.30 -8.20 0.91
CA ILE A 124 -0.50 -7.62 -0.41
C ILE A 124 -1.98 -7.75 -0.78
N PHE A 125 -2.58 -6.64 -1.20
CA PHE A 125 -3.97 -6.54 -1.60
C PHE A 125 -4.08 -6.16 -3.06
N LEU A 126 -5.03 -6.78 -3.77
CA LEU A 126 -5.50 -6.33 -5.07
C LEU A 126 -6.59 -5.27 -4.84
N ILE A 127 -6.45 -4.14 -5.50
CA ILE A 127 -7.41 -3.03 -5.43
C ILE A 127 -8.33 -3.09 -6.64
N LEU A 128 -9.63 -3.19 -6.40
CA LEU A 128 -10.67 -3.24 -7.43
C LEU A 128 -11.38 -1.89 -7.58
#